data_403f34ecc9a2577c15bf35e190901783
#
_entry.id   403f34ecc9a2577c15bf35e190901783
#
_cell.length_a   1.000
_cell.length_b   1.000
_cell.length_c   1.000
_cell.angle_alpha   90.00
_cell.angle_beta   90.00
_cell.angle_gamma   90.00
#
_symmetry.space_group_name_H-M   'P 1'
#
loop_
_entity.id
_entity.type
_entity.pdbx_description
1 polymer ?
#
loop_
_entity_poly.entity_id
_entity_poly.type
_entity_poly.pdbx_seq_one_letter_code
_entity_poly.pdbx_strand_id
1 'polypeptide(L)'
;NKGTFLISGLKSKQVADAKGGMCMEKIELKEQSFLLEGTYALLNLYTETASGEYYFTRSLRGFSHMIRHIEVDHQGNIWAKHLRNGLYRFRIDPDMKLVKDVRKYESLGEVEGGSFTLFKINGRVVFSNGEYFYTYEDMTDSIVPYETMNEQLAELREIKTVSRASGDRYWFVGDRTVYLVKCAINTFDIELRIPYSLFDGLAVEERGSVAYDKRNNHSYLCLNNAIARIETDSSSLYKSRVKRSLWISGMRAIDEFSGERKTLVAQPGVRVESEFNTVSFTLCYPVYSDYTYKVRYKLDGYSEQWVPSGRSLQKMYARLPYGNYIFQAEIYNTDRVLASVELPFEILCPWYLS
;
A
#
# COMPACT_ATOMS: atom_id res chain seq x y z
N ASN A 1 -28.32 10.66 -0.08
CA ASN A 1 -27.82 12.04 -0.17
C ASN A 1 -28.90 13.04 0.27
N LYS A 2 -28.91 13.37 1.58
CA LYS A 2 -29.92 14.26 2.19
C LYS A 2 -29.37 15.65 2.52
N GLY A 3 -28.17 15.99 2.08
CA GLY A 3 -27.51 17.26 2.35
C GLY A 3 -26.14 17.11 3.04
N THR A 4 -25.57 18.23 3.45
CA THR A 4 -24.30 18.31 4.17
C THR A 4 -24.58 18.47 5.66
N PHE A 5 -23.88 17.69 6.50
CA PHE A 5 -24.11 17.62 7.94
C PHE A 5 -22.81 17.94 8.70
N LEU A 6 -22.94 18.75 9.75
CA LEU A 6 -21.93 18.89 10.79
C LEU A 6 -22.12 17.80 11.85
N ILE A 7 -21.06 17.07 12.15
CA ILE A 7 -21.06 16.02 13.18
C ILE A 7 -20.23 16.51 14.36
N SER A 8 -20.83 16.52 15.54
CA SER A 8 -20.15 16.84 16.79
C SER A 8 -20.47 15.78 17.84
N GLY A 9 -19.50 14.90 18.12
CA GLY A 9 -19.70 13.72 18.95
C GLY A 9 -20.73 12.77 18.31
N LEU A 10 -21.82 12.49 19.04
CA LEU A 10 -22.94 11.66 18.57
C LEU A 10 -24.10 12.44 17.96
N LYS A 11 -23.97 13.76 17.82
CA LYS A 11 -25.01 14.63 17.27
C LYS A 11 -24.67 15.05 15.85
N SER A 12 -25.68 15.12 15.00
CA SER A 12 -25.58 15.65 13.65
C SER A 12 -26.54 16.82 13.45
N LYS A 13 -26.07 17.86 12.78
CA LYS A 13 -26.87 19.05 12.41
C LYS A 13 -26.73 19.26 10.91
N GLN A 14 -27.83 19.33 10.19
CA GLN A 14 -27.79 19.68 8.78
C GLN A 14 -27.40 21.16 8.61
N VAL A 15 -26.36 21.42 7.81
CA VAL A 15 -25.84 22.76 7.53
C VAL A 15 -26.21 23.26 6.14
N ALA A 16 -26.48 22.32 5.22
CA ALA A 16 -26.96 22.66 3.88
C ALA A 16 -27.82 21.53 3.29
N ASP A 17 -28.73 21.90 2.40
CA ASP A 17 -29.51 20.96 1.59
C ASP A 17 -28.79 20.59 0.26
N ALA A 18 -27.47 20.78 0.24
CA ALA A 18 -26.61 20.46 -0.89
C ALA A 18 -26.53 18.95 -1.07
N LYS A 19 -26.89 18.48 -2.27
CA LYS A 19 -26.89 17.04 -2.60
C LYS A 19 -25.66 16.70 -3.43
N GLY A 20 -25.13 15.48 -3.21
CA GLY A 20 -24.06 14.95 -4.04
C GLY A 20 -22.68 15.47 -3.72
N GLY A 21 -22.40 15.87 -2.47
CA GLY A 21 -21.06 16.22 -2.00
C GLY A 21 -20.10 15.06 -2.22
N MET A 22 -18.95 15.34 -2.81
CA MET A 22 -17.92 14.36 -3.16
C MET A 22 -16.56 14.64 -2.50
N CYS A 23 -16.23 15.90 -2.31
CA CYS A 23 -14.99 16.32 -1.66
C CYS A 23 -15.20 17.68 -0.97
N MET A 24 -14.37 17.93 0.02
CA MET A 24 -14.31 19.22 0.72
C MET A 24 -12.85 19.59 0.94
N GLU A 25 -12.52 20.85 0.71
CA GLU A 25 -11.20 21.40 0.94
C GLU A 25 -11.29 22.76 1.64
N LYS A 26 -10.41 22.95 2.63
CA LYS A 26 -10.29 24.24 3.32
C LYS A 26 -9.49 25.20 2.44
N ILE A 27 -10.06 26.35 2.15
CA ILE A 27 -9.44 27.39 1.33
C ILE A 27 -9.37 28.70 2.09
N GLU A 28 -8.40 29.53 1.78
CA GLU A 28 -8.28 30.87 2.31
C GLU A 28 -8.52 31.88 1.21
N LEU A 29 -9.48 32.80 1.43
CA LEU A 29 -9.82 33.88 0.53
C LEU A 29 -9.90 35.16 1.34
N LYS A 30 -9.13 36.19 0.97
CA LYS A 30 -9.10 37.48 1.67
C LYS A 30 -8.89 37.34 3.18
N GLU A 31 -7.92 36.57 3.60
CA GLU A 31 -7.58 36.32 5.01
C GLU A 31 -8.70 35.66 5.84
N GLN A 32 -9.73 35.16 5.17
CA GLN A 32 -10.83 34.41 5.79
C GLN A 32 -10.83 32.96 5.31
N SER A 33 -11.06 32.04 6.25
CA SER A 33 -11.18 30.60 5.98
C SER A 33 -12.58 30.22 5.51
N PHE A 34 -12.63 29.43 4.46
CA PHE A 34 -13.83 28.86 3.89
C PHE A 34 -13.63 27.33 3.69
N LEU A 35 -14.74 26.61 3.63
CA LEU A 35 -14.74 25.23 3.17
C LEU A 35 -15.39 25.19 1.79
N LEU A 36 -14.68 24.70 0.80
CA LEU A 36 -15.16 24.51 -0.57
C LEU A 36 -15.58 23.07 -0.77
N GLU A 37 -16.84 22.84 -1.08
CA GLU A 37 -17.40 21.52 -1.39
C GLU A 37 -17.55 21.37 -2.89
N GLY A 38 -16.95 20.30 -3.44
CA GLY A 38 -17.21 19.83 -4.79
C GLY A 38 -18.37 18.83 -4.79
N THR A 39 -19.36 19.06 -5.65
CA THR A 39 -20.53 18.17 -5.81
C THR A 39 -20.57 17.56 -7.20
N TYR A 40 -21.67 16.87 -7.54
CA TYR A 40 -21.91 16.36 -8.90
C TYR A 40 -22.00 17.45 -9.97
N ALA A 41 -22.37 18.66 -9.60
CA ALA A 41 -22.64 19.73 -10.58
C ALA A 41 -22.23 21.13 -10.13
N LEU A 42 -21.97 21.33 -8.84
CA LEU A 42 -21.77 22.65 -8.26
C LEU A 42 -20.58 22.66 -7.30
N LEU A 43 -20.05 23.86 -7.08
CA LEU A 43 -19.14 24.17 -5.99
C LEU A 43 -19.89 24.99 -4.95
N ASN A 44 -19.88 24.52 -3.71
CA ASN A 44 -20.53 25.17 -2.59
C ASN A 44 -19.50 25.75 -1.64
N LEU A 45 -19.77 26.95 -1.15
CA LEU A 45 -18.91 27.65 -0.22
C LEU A 45 -19.56 27.72 1.15
N TYR A 46 -18.80 27.35 2.17
CA TYR A 46 -19.18 27.45 3.59
C TYR A 46 -18.21 28.37 4.29
N THR A 47 -18.73 29.24 5.15
CA THR A 47 -17.93 30.16 5.96
C THR A 47 -17.69 29.52 7.33
N GLU A 48 -16.46 29.63 7.83
CA GLU A 48 -16.08 29.23 9.17
C GLU A 48 -16.45 30.35 10.16
N THR A 49 -17.13 29.99 11.24
CA THR A 49 -17.45 30.92 12.34
C THR A 49 -16.25 31.05 13.28
N ALA A 50 -16.27 32.06 14.15
CA ALA A 50 -15.27 32.22 15.20
C ALA A 50 -15.23 31.02 16.19
N SER A 51 -16.32 30.24 16.29
CA SER A 51 -16.39 29.00 17.08
C SER A 51 -15.87 27.76 16.34
N GLY A 52 -15.44 27.89 15.06
CA GLY A 52 -14.99 26.77 14.23
C GLY A 52 -16.10 25.92 13.61
N GLU A 53 -17.35 26.42 13.69
CA GLU A 53 -18.47 25.79 12.97
C GLU A 53 -18.56 26.34 11.53
N TYR A 54 -19.14 25.56 10.64
CA TYR A 54 -19.35 25.94 9.25
C TYR A 54 -20.84 26.15 8.97
N TYR A 55 -21.17 27.19 8.21
CA TYR A 55 -22.49 27.40 7.67
C TYR A 55 -22.45 27.64 6.17
N PHE A 56 -23.46 27.15 5.47
CA PHE A 56 -23.59 27.33 4.02
C PHE A 56 -23.68 28.80 3.66
N THR A 57 -22.81 29.24 2.79
CA THR A 57 -22.79 30.64 2.32
C THR A 57 -23.51 30.76 1.00
N ARG A 58 -23.06 30.01 -0.01
CA ARG A 58 -23.67 29.99 -1.35
C ARG A 58 -23.10 28.92 -2.24
N SER A 59 -23.78 28.67 -3.36
CA SER A 59 -23.22 27.93 -4.50
C SER A 59 -22.54 28.94 -5.44
N LEU A 60 -21.33 28.58 -5.93
CA LEU A 60 -20.59 29.39 -6.91
C LEU A 60 -21.16 29.15 -8.31
N ARG A 61 -21.32 30.21 -9.07
CA ARG A 61 -21.74 30.16 -10.48
C ARG A 61 -20.53 30.12 -11.42
N GLY A 62 -20.74 29.71 -12.67
CA GLY A 62 -19.69 29.68 -13.70
C GLY A 62 -18.88 28.40 -13.74
N PHE A 63 -19.25 27.36 -12.94
CA PHE A 63 -18.62 26.07 -12.96
C PHE A 63 -19.67 24.97 -12.68
N SER A 64 -19.84 24.04 -13.61
CA SER A 64 -20.86 22.99 -13.53
C SER A 64 -20.28 21.64 -13.93
N HIS A 65 -19.28 21.19 -13.17
CA HIS A 65 -18.60 19.94 -13.41
C HIS A 65 -18.51 19.10 -12.13
N MET A 66 -18.50 17.78 -12.29
CA MET A 66 -18.39 16.81 -11.20
C MET A 66 -16.96 16.78 -10.66
N ILE A 67 -16.75 17.27 -9.45
CA ILE A 67 -15.44 17.37 -8.83
C ILE A 67 -15.29 16.34 -7.71
N ARG A 68 -14.21 15.61 -7.76
CA ARG A 68 -13.90 14.53 -6.83
C ARG A 68 -12.76 14.82 -5.86
N HIS A 69 -11.91 15.76 -6.20
CA HIS A 69 -10.80 16.19 -5.36
C HIS A 69 -10.45 17.64 -5.68
N ILE A 70 -10.05 18.39 -4.68
CA ILE A 70 -9.66 19.79 -4.78
C ILE A 70 -8.35 19.98 -4.03
N GLU A 71 -7.45 20.75 -4.62
CA GLU A 71 -6.25 21.28 -3.97
C GLU A 71 -6.09 22.76 -4.30
N VAL A 72 -5.46 23.51 -3.41
CA VAL A 72 -5.15 24.92 -3.64
C VAL A 72 -3.65 25.12 -3.67
N ASP A 73 -3.15 25.75 -4.73
CA ASP A 73 -1.74 26.07 -4.84
C ASP A 73 -1.35 27.33 -4.03
N HIS A 74 -0.07 27.64 -3.99
CA HIS A 74 0.45 28.80 -3.23
C HIS A 74 0.04 30.16 -3.80
N GLN A 75 -0.44 30.20 -5.05
CA GLN A 75 -0.97 31.40 -5.69
C GLN A 75 -2.48 31.60 -5.49
N GLY A 76 -3.14 30.65 -4.82
CA GLY A 76 -4.58 30.61 -4.63
C GLY A 76 -5.38 30.16 -5.85
N ASN A 77 -4.72 29.53 -6.85
CA ASN A 77 -5.46 28.82 -7.88
C ASN A 77 -6.03 27.53 -7.28
N ILE A 78 -7.26 27.24 -7.66
CA ILE A 78 -7.94 26.02 -7.24
C ILE A 78 -7.79 24.99 -8.35
N TRP A 79 -7.21 23.86 -7.99
CA TRP A 79 -7.07 22.70 -8.84
C TRP A 79 -8.13 21.68 -8.48
N ALA A 80 -8.86 21.20 -9.45
CA ALA A 80 -9.97 20.29 -9.25
C ALA A 80 -9.86 19.07 -10.18
N LYS A 81 -9.93 17.88 -9.59
CA LYS A 81 -9.98 16.63 -10.33
C LYS A 81 -11.42 16.32 -10.71
N HIS A 82 -11.70 16.21 -12.01
CA HIS A 82 -12.97 15.70 -12.49
C HIS A 82 -13.07 14.17 -12.28
N LEU A 83 -14.28 13.64 -12.17
CA LEU A 83 -14.47 12.20 -11.97
C LEU A 83 -13.85 11.35 -13.09
N ARG A 84 -13.94 11.81 -14.34
CA ARG A 84 -13.48 11.03 -15.51
C ARG A 84 -12.69 11.83 -16.56
N ASN A 85 -12.77 13.17 -16.56
CA ASN A 85 -12.36 14.00 -17.68
C ASN A 85 -11.30 15.03 -17.30
N GLY A 86 -10.15 14.59 -16.78
CA GLY A 86 -9.00 15.44 -16.57
C GLY A 86 -9.04 16.35 -15.33
N LEU A 87 -8.34 17.44 -15.42
CA LEU A 87 -8.15 18.41 -14.35
C LEU A 87 -8.69 19.77 -14.78
N TYR A 88 -9.11 20.56 -13.79
CA TYR A 88 -9.49 21.94 -13.97
C TYR A 88 -8.64 22.81 -13.06
N ARG A 89 -8.26 24.00 -13.56
CA ARG A 89 -7.70 25.09 -12.76
C ARG A 89 -8.60 26.29 -12.88
N PHE A 90 -8.91 26.93 -11.76
CA PHE A 90 -9.75 28.12 -11.74
C PHE A 90 -9.46 29.00 -10.51
N ARG A 91 -10.05 30.16 -10.48
CA ARG A 91 -10.07 31.10 -9.34
C ARG A 91 -11.50 31.43 -8.95
N ILE A 92 -11.69 31.81 -7.71
CA ILE A 92 -12.95 32.39 -7.24
C ILE A 92 -12.84 33.92 -7.29
N ASP A 93 -13.88 34.59 -7.79
CA ASP A 93 -13.90 36.04 -7.86
C ASP A 93 -13.84 36.67 -6.47
N PRO A 94 -13.41 37.96 -6.37
CA PRO A 94 -13.31 38.64 -5.08
C PRO A 94 -14.62 38.76 -4.31
N ASP A 95 -15.78 38.76 -4.99
CA ASP A 95 -17.09 38.76 -4.36
C ASP A 95 -17.59 37.36 -3.93
N MET A 96 -16.78 36.35 -4.21
CA MET A 96 -17.07 34.91 -3.87
C MET A 96 -18.41 34.44 -4.46
N LYS A 97 -18.76 34.88 -5.69
CA LYS A 97 -20.00 34.52 -6.37
C LYS A 97 -19.77 33.68 -7.61
N LEU A 98 -18.63 33.87 -8.25
CA LEU A 98 -18.34 33.28 -9.56
C LEU A 98 -17.00 32.56 -9.54
N VAL A 99 -16.93 31.49 -10.34
CA VAL A 99 -15.67 30.85 -10.73
C VAL A 99 -15.17 31.57 -11.99
N LYS A 100 -13.89 31.97 -12.02
CA LYS A 100 -13.21 32.64 -13.11
C LYS A 100 -11.97 31.89 -13.56
N ASP A 101 -11.45 32.28 -14.72
CA ASP A 101 -10.19 31.81 -15.28
C ASP A 101 -10.14 30.27 -15.39
N VAL A 102 -11.26 29.67 -15.78
CA VAL A 102 -11.37 28.20 -15.87
C VAL A 102 -10.53 27.68 -17.03
N ARG A 103 -9.54 26.86 -16.70
CA ARG A 103 -8.76 26.08 -17.67
C ARG A 103 -8.98 24.61 -17.46
N LYS A 104 -9.09 23.85 -18.53
CA LYS A 104 -9.22 22.40 -18.54
C LYS A 104 -7.93 21.77 -19.10
N TYR A 105 -7.48 20.71 -18.44
CA TYR A 105 -6.34 19.90 -18.84
C TYR A 105 -6.87 18.49 -19.11
N GLU A 106 -6.93 18.08 -20.36
CA GLU A 106 -7.47 16.77 -20.78
C GLU A 106 -6.40 15.69 -20.88
N SER A 107 -5.14 16.11 -21.01
CA SER A 107 -3.99 15.21 -21.08
C SER A 107 -2.98 15.54 -19.98
N LEU A 108 -2.20 14.53 -19.59
CA LEU A 108 -1.09 14.64 -18.67
C LEU A 108 0.07 13.81 -19.23
N GLY A 109 1.05 14.49 -19.86
CA GLY A 109 2.03 13.85 -20.72
C GLY A 109 1.34 13.27 -21.96
N GLU A 110 1.66 12.02 -22.28
CA GLU A 110 1.09 11.29 -23.41
C GLU A 110 -0.29 10.65 -23.12
N VAL A 111 -0.75 10.69 -21.86
CA VAL A 111 -2.03 10.09 -21.44
C VAL A 111 -3.16 11.09 -21.63
N GLU A 112 -4.09 10.77 -22.51
CA GLU A 112 -5.32 11.53 -22.74
C GLU A 112 -6.51 10.90 -22.02
N GLY A 113 -7.41 11.75 -21.48
CA GLY A 113 -8.70 11.32 -20.93
C GLY A 113 -8.63 10.41 -19.71
N GLY A 114 -7.48 10.31 -19.05
CA GLY A 114 -7.22 9.39 -17.95
C GLY A 114 -7.80 9.81 -16.59
N SER A 115 -7.82 8.88 -15.67
CA SER A 115 -8.12 9.13 -14.25
C SER A 115 -6.85 9.64 -13.57
N PHE A 116 -6.57 10.95 -13.70
CA PHE A 116 -5.41 11.56 -13.06
C PHE A 116 -5.59 11.62 -11.54
N THR A 117 -4.47 11.53 -10.81
CA THR A 117 -4.45 11.77 -9.37
C THR A 117 -3.94 13.18 -9.10
N LEU A 118 -4.57 13.86 -8.16
CA LEU A 118 -4.26 15.22 -7.73
C LEU A 118 -3.97 15.19 -6.23
N PHE A 119 -2.88 15.81 -5.79
CA PHE A 119 -2.53 15.92 -4.37
C PHE A 119 -1.53 17.06 -4.15
N LYS A 120 -1.23 17.35 -2.88
CA LYS A 120 -0.31 18.43 -2.51
C LYS A 120 0.80 17.90 -1.59
N ILE A 121 2.04 18.20 -1.92
CA ILE A 121 3.22 17.91 -1.10
C ILE A 121 3.97 19.19 -0.83
N ASN A 122 4.20 19.50 0.45
CA ASN A 122 4.94 20.69 0.89
C ASN A 122 4.46 22.00 0.21
N GLY A 123 3.15 22.15 0.05
CA GLY A 123 2.52 23.31 -0.59
C GLY A 123 2.51 23.28 -2.12
N ARG A 124 3.23 22.37 -2.77
CA ARG A 124 3.26 22.19 -4.22
C ARG A 124 2.17 21.23 -4.66
N VAL A 125 1.41 21.61 -5.67
CA VAL A 125 0.42 20.75 -6.30
C VAL A 125 1.14 19.75 -7.22
N VAL A 126 0.78 18.49 -7.10
CA VAL A 126 1.33 17.37 -7.86
C VAL A 126 0.21 16.60 -8.52
N PHE A 127 0.46 16.14 -9.73
CA PHE A 127 -0.44 15.34 -10.54
C PHE A 127 0.22 14.00 -10.86
N SER A 128 -0.58 12.95 -11.06
CA SER A 128 -0.08 11.70 -11.61
C SER A 128 -1.02 11.16 -12.67
N ASN A 129 -0.45 10.64 -13.75
CA ASN A 129 -1.18 9.90 -14.79
C ASN A 129 -1.16 8.38 -14.58
N GLY A 130 -0.65 7.93 -13.42
CA GLY A 130 -0.45 6.51 -13.09
C GLY A 130 0.98 6.03 -13.36
N GLU A 131 1.70 6.61 -14.29
CA GLU A 131 3.08 6.25 -14.61
C GLU A 131 4.10 7.27 -14.10
N TYR A 132 3.79 8.55 -14.25
CA TYR A 132 4.68 9.65 -13.93
C TYR A 132 3.99 10.69 -13.05
N PHE A 133 4.83 11.45 -12.33
CA PHE A 133 4.43 12.61 -11.55
C PHE A 133 4.74 13.89 -12.32
N TYR A 134 3.83 14.85 -12.19
CA TYR A 134 3.89 16.18 -12.82
C TYR A 134 3.64 17.24 -11.76
N THR A 135 4.08 18.45 -12.02
CA THR A 135 3.80 19.62 -11.18
C THR A 135 3.47 20.81 -12.05
N TYR A 136 2.86 21.81 -11.45
CA TYR A 136 2.60 23.06 -12.14
C TYR A 136 3.79 24.02 -11.96
N GLU A 137 4.21 24.62 -13.07
CA GLU A 137 5.25 25.63 -13.12
C GLU A 137 4.65 27.00 -13.46
N ASP A 138 4.78 27.94 -12.52
CA ASP A 138 4.17 29.26 -12.62
C ASP A 138 4.77 30.12 -13.75
N MET A 139 6.08 30.01 -13.98
CA MET A 139 6.78 30.82 -14.96
C MET A 139 6.35 30.52 -16.40
N THR A 140 6.07 29.27 -16.67
CA THR A 140 5.65 28.78 -18.00
C THR A 140 4.14 28.62 -18.12
N ASP A 141 3.39 28.82 -17.02
CA ASP A 141 1.92 28.59 -16.92
C ASP A 141 1.52 27.21 -17.46
N SER A 142 2.31 26.20 -17.15
CA SER A 142 2.16 24.84 -17.69
C SER A 142 2.37 23.74 -16.66
N ILE A 143 1.81 22.56 -16.96
CA ILE A 143 2.09 21.34 -16.20
C ILE A 143 3.31 20.67 -16.84
N VAL A 144 4.34 20.44 -16.02
CA VAL A 144 5.62 19.86 -16.45
C VAL A 144 5.94 18.59 -15.67
N PRO A 145 6.75 17.65 -16.21
CA PRO A 145 7.22 16.50 -15.45
C PRO A 145 7.94 16.90 -14.15
N TYR A 146 7.67 16.18 -13.07
CA TYR A 146 8.38 16.39 -11.81
C TYR A 146 9.58 15.43 -11.73
N GLU A 147 10.65 15.77 -12.45
CA GLU A 147 11.79 14.90 -12.72
C GLU A 147 12.38 14.26 -11.45
N THR A 148 12.71 15.08 -10.45
CA THR A 148 13.28 14.59 -9.18
C THR A 148 12.38 13.56 -8.49
N MET A 149 11.08 13.77 -8.51
CA MET A 149 10.12 12.83 -7.92
C MET A 149 10.01 11.56 -8.76
N ASN A 150 10.04 11.68 -10.09
CA ASN A 150 10.01 10.53 -11.00
C ASN A 150 11.24 9.65 -10.88
N GLU A 151 12.42 10.24 -10.70
CA GLU A 151 13.67 9.50 -10.48
C GLU A 151 13.67 8.76 -9.14
N GLN A 152 13.32 9.45 -8.05
CA GLN A 152 13.45 8.90 -6.69
C GLN A 152 12.29 7.98 -6.30
N LEU A 153 11.11 8.17 -6.89
CA LEU A 153 9.92 7.37 -6.64
C LEU A 153 9.49 6.52 -7.86
N ALA A 154 10.43 6.09 -8.68
CA ALA A 154 10.16 5.34 -9.91
C ALA A 154 9.35 4.04 -9.71
N GLU A 155 9.35 3.46 -8.51
CA GLU A 155 8.55 2.28 -8.17
C GLU A 155 7.09 2.60 -7.82
N LEU A 156 6.74 3.86 -7.54
CA LEU A 156 5.39 4.27 -7.20
C LEU A 156 4.57 4.45 -8.48
N ARG A 157 3.82 3.41 -8.83
CA ARG A 157 2.91 3.42 -9.98
C ARG A 157 1.47 3.37 -9.50
N GLU A 158 0.54 3.83 -10.33
CA GLU A 158 -0.91 3.75 -10.10
C GLU A 158 -1.34 4.25 -8.71
N ILE A 159 -0.76 5.39 -8.30
CA ILE A 159 -1.10 6.01 -7.02
C ILE A 159 -2.55 6.54 -7.08
N LYS A 160 -3.40 6.03 -6.19
CA LYS A 160 -4.82 6.37 -6.09
C LYS A 160 -5.07 7.62 -5.26
N THR A 161 -4.33 7.75 -4.15
CA THR A 161 -4.44 8.90 -3.24
C THR A 161 -3.14 9.11 -2.48
N VAL A 162 -2.93 10.36 -2.07
CA VAL A 162 -1.83 10.75 -1.20
C VAL A 162 -2.41 11.53 -0.02
N SER A 163 -2.01 11.19 1.18
CA SER A 163 -2.47 11.87 2.41
C SER A 163 -1.28 12.24 3.28
N ARG A 164 -1.36 13.39 3.92
CA ARG A 164 -0.32 13.82 4.85
C ARG A 164 -0.29 12.95 6.10
N ALA A 165 0.89 12.51 6.50
CA ALA A 165 1.20 11.88 7.78
C ALA A 165 1.82 12.92 8.74
N SER A 166 2.78 12.54 9.57
CA SER A 166 3.47 13.43 10.50
C SER A 166 4.62 14.18 9.84
N GLY A 167 4.76 15.46 10.13
CA GLY A 167 5.89 16.26 9.65
C GLY A 167 5.91 16.38 8.12
N ASP A 168 7.01 15.90 7.54
CA ASP A 168 7.30 15.86 6.09
C ASP A 168 6.98 14.49 5.47
N ARG A 169 6.24 13.63 6.16
CA ARG A 169 5.85 12.30 5.71
C ARG A 169 4.47 12.29 5.08
N TYR A 170 4.32 11.48 4.05
CA TYR A 170 3.07 11.30 3.30
C TYR A 170 2.81 9.82 3.02
N TRP A 171 1.56 9.42 3.13
CA TRP A 171 1.08 8.13 2.71
C TRP A 171 0.70 8.15 1.24
N PHE A 172 1.28 7.27 0.46
CA PHE A 172 0.93 7.00 -0.93
C PHE A 172 0.20 5.67 -1.00
N VAL A 173 -1.03 5.69 -1.41
CA VAL A 173 -1.85 4.49 -1.58
C VAL A 173 -1.81 4.09 -3.05
N GLY A 174 -1.05 3.06 -3.37
CA GLY A 174 -0.93 2.49 -4.71
C GLY A 174 -1.94 1.39 -4.97
N ASP A 175 -1.79 0.67 -6.07
CA ASP A 175 -2.70 -0.41 -6.45
C ASP A 175 -2.54 -1.67 -5.55
N ARG A 176 -1.31 -1.99 -5.14
CA ARG A 176 -1.00 -3.20 -4.37
C ARG A 176 -0.24 -2.95 -3.07
N THR A 177 0.20 -1.74 -2.85
CA THR A 177 1.09 -1.39 -1.74
C THR A 177 0.76 0.01 -1.25
N VAL A 178 0.80 0.19 0.07
CA VAL A 178 0.78 1.50 0.72
C VAL A 178 2.21 1.86 1.09
N TYR A 179 2.62 3.07 0.74
CA TYR A 179 3.98 3.55 1.00
C TYR A 179 3.95 4.72 1.98
N LEU A 180 4.86 4.73 2.95
CA LEU A 180 5.18 5.92 3.72
C LEU A 180 6.43 6.54 3.10
N VAL A 181 6.29 7.77 2.62
CA VAL A 181 7.35 8.50 1.95
C VAL A 181 7.68 9.76 2.74
N LYS A 182 8.94 9.94 3.04
CA LYS A 182 9.46 11.21 3.55
C LYS A 182 9.71 12.14 2.37
N CYS A 183 9.06 13.29 2.37
CA CYS A 183 9.11 14.27 1.30
C CYS A 183 9.76 15.57 1.82
N ALA A 184 11.06 15.69 1.72
CA ALA A 184 11.78 16.93 1.98
C ALA A 184 11.83 17.81 0.72
N ILE A 185 12.51 18.95 0.77
CA ILE A 185 12.72 19.79 -0.41
C ILE A 185 13.60 19.02 -1.39
N ASN A 186 13.06 18.67 -2.54
CA ASN A 186 13.75 17.91 -3.61
C ASN A 186 14.35 16.54 -3.20
N THR A 187 13.85 15.93 -2.14
CA THR A 187 14.27 14.59 -1.71
C THR A 187 13.04 13.78 -1.29
N PHE A 188 12.94 12.57 -1.83
CA PHE A 188 11.82 11.65 -1.61
C PHE A 188 12.37 10.28 -1.22
N ASP A 189 12.15 9.87 0.03
CA ASP A 189 12.65 8.61 0.57
C ASP A 189 11.49 7.71 0.99
N ILE A 190 11.45 6.49 0.46
CA ILE A 190 10.44 5.51 0.85
C ILE A 190 10.88 4.85 2.17
N GLU A 191 10.26 5.25 3.28
CA GLU A 191 10.57 4.73 4.61
C GLU A 191 9.88 3.39 4.91
N LEU A 192 8.68 3.16 4.36
CA LEU A 192 7.89 1.95 4.64
C LEU A 192 7.12 1.52 3.39
N ARG A 193 7.03 0.19 3.21
CA ARG A 193 6.20 -0.46 2.19
C ARG A 193 5.29 -1.46 2.88
N ILE A 194 3.99 -1.32 2.72
CA ILE A 194 2.97 -2.20 3.29
C ILE A 194 2.19 -2.83 2.14
N PRO A 195 2.53 -4.06 1.71
CA PRO A 195 1.78 -4.75 0.67
C PRO A 195 0.38 -5.13 1.18
N TYR A 196 -0.61 -5.12 0.30
CA TYR A 196 -2.01 -5.43 0.65
C TYR A 196 -2.19 -6.87 1.17
N SER A 197 -1.26 -7.76 0.86
CA SER A 197 -1.25 -9.11 1.44
C SER A 197 -1.15 -9.14 2.97
N LEU A 198 -0.71 -8.06 3.60
CA LEU A 198 -0.69 -7.92 5.07
C LEU A 198 -2.07 -7.63 5.69
N PHE A 199 -3.07 -7.34 4.89
CA PHE A 199 -4.42 -7.03 5.36
C PHE A 199 -5.37 -8.25 5.30
N ASP A 200 -4.86 -9.46 5.47
CA ASP A 200 -5.62 -10.72 5.54
C ASP A 200 -6.61 -10.92 4.35
N GLY A 201 -6.20 -10.48 3.18
CA GLY A 201 -7.03 -10.55 1.97
C GLY A 201 -8.09 -9.44 1.86
N LEU A 202 -8.14 -8.51 2.80
CA LEU A 202 -9.00 -7.33 2.70
C LEU A 202 -8.41 -6.36 1.68
N ALA A 203 -9.23 -5.93 0.74
CA ALA A 203 -8.85 -4.92 -0.23
C ALA A 203 -8.86 -3.53 0.41
N VAL A 204 -7.94 -2.68 0.00
CA VAL A 204 -8.00 -1.25 0.32
C VAL A 204 -9.20 -0.67 -0.43
N GLU A 205 -10.01 0.10 0.28
CA GLU A 205 -11.16 0.78 -0.32
C GLU A 205 -10.71 1.59 -1.53
N GLU A 206 -11.41 1.51 -2.64
CA GLU A 206 -11.04 2.17 -3.91
C GLU A 206 -10.88 3.69 -3.76
N ARG A 207 -11.59 4.28 -2.80
CA ARG A 207 -11.51 5.69 -2.41
C ARG A 207 -10.76 5.88 -1.09
N GLY A 208 -10.10 4.81 -0.63
CA GLY A 208 -9.48 4.79 0.68
C GLY A 208 -8.38 5.83 0.79
N SER A 209 -8.52 6.72 1.73
CA SER A 209 -7.47 7.62 2.20
C SER A 209 -6.89 7.10 3.50
N VAL A 210 -5.70 7.53 3.82
CA VAL A 210 -5.12 7.33 5.14
C VAL A 210 -5.38 8.58 5.98
N ALA A 211 -6.09 8.43 7.08
CA ALA A 211 -6.28 9.48 8.06
C ALA A 211 -5.19 9.41 9.14
N TYR A 212 -4.55 10.54 9.42
CA TYR A 212 -3.53 10.64 10.47
C TYR A 212 -4.09 11.31 11.72
N ASP A 213 -4.04 10.59 12.84
CA ASP A 213 -4.36 11.12 14.17
C ASP A 213 -3.10 11.65 14.86
N LYS A 214 -2.99 12.97 14.92
CA LYS A 214 -1.86 13.66 15.57
C LYS A 214 -1.74 13.40 17.07
N ARG A 215 -2.85 13.08 17.77
CA ARG A 215 -2.85 12.89 19.21
C ARG A 215 -2.16 11.61 19.63
N ASN A 216 -2.41 10.55 18.86
CA ASN A 216 -1.90 9.20 19.16
C ASN A 216 -0.74 8.79 18.24
N ASN A 217 -0.36 9.63 17.28
CA ASN A 217 0.64 9.31 16.25
C ASN A 217 0.30 8.04 15.45
N HIS A 218 -0.99 7.82 15.21
CA HIS A 218 -1.47 6.66 14.46
C HIS A 218 -2.02 7.09 13.10
N SER A 219 -1.84 6.24 12.11
CA SER A 219 -2.51 6.37 10.82
C SER A 219 -3.55 5.27 10.67
N TYR A 220 -4.68 5.61 10.07
CA TYR A 220 -5.81 4.71 9.84
C TYR A 220 -6.08 4.60 8.34
N LEU A 221 -5.94 3.40 7.80
CA LEU A 221 -6.24 3.07 6.41
C LEU A 221 -7.59 2.39 6.31
N CYS A 222 -8.48 2.89 5.45
CA CYS A 222 -9.77 2.28 5.20
C CYS A 222 -9.63 1.04 4.30
N LEU A 223 -10.12 -0.08 4.78
CA LEU A 223 -10.28 -1.33 4.03
C LEU A 223 -11.77 -1.57 3.76
N ASN A 224 -12.11 -2.50 2.88
CA ASN A 224 -13.51 -2.77 2.51
C ASN A 224 -14.43 -3.04 3.71
N ASN A 225 -13.97 -3.83 4.67
CA ASN A 225 -14.77 -4.25 5.83
C ASN A 225 -14.04 -4.00 7.17
N ALA A 226 -12.95 -3.24 7.18
CA ALA A 226 -12.14 -2.99 8.35
C ALA A 226 -11.40 -1.65 8.27
N ILE A 227 -10.76 -1.28 9.36
CA ILE A 227 -9.81 -0.17 9.43
C ILE A 227 -8.48 -0.73 9.92
N ALA A 228 -7.43 -0.57 9.12
CA ALA A 228 -6.08 -0.89 9.57
C ALA A 228 -5.48 0.30 10.32
N ARG A 229 -5.06 0.07 11.57
CA ARG A 229 -4.29 1.04 12.34
C ARG A 229 -2.81 0.79 12.08
N ILE A 230 -2.10 1.82 11.68
CA ILE A 230 -0.67 1.80 11.38
C ILE A 230 0.02 2.70 12.40
N GLU A 231 0.95 2.12 13.15
CA GLU A 231 1.81 2.84 14.08
C GLU A 231 3.10 3.23 13.36
N THR A 232 3.36 4.53 13.26
CA THR A 232 4.51 5.09 12.51
C THR A 232 5.62 5.58 13.43
N ASP A 233 5.69 5.07 14.65
CA ASP A 233 6.80 5.40 15.52
C ASP A 233 8.11 4.87 14.90
N SER A 234 9.06 5.78 14.66
CA SER A 234 10.35 5.47 14.05
C SER A 234 11.14 4.41 14.81
N SER A 235 10.86 4.21 16.10
CA SER A 235 11.46 3.13 16.90
C SER A 235 10.88 1.76 16.55
N SER A 236 9.62 1.68 16.08
CA SER A 236 8.96 0.43 15.69
C SER A 236 9.27 0.03 14.25
N LEU A 237 9.49 0.99 13.35
CA LEU A 237 9.88 0.71 11.97
C LEU A 237 11.23 -0.04 11.87
N TYR A 238 12.12 0.20 12.82
CA TYR A 238 13.41 -0.50 12.91
C TYR A 238 13.37 -1.78 13.76
N LYS A 239 12.36 -1.96 14.61
CA LYS A 239 12.26 -3.12 15.51
C LYS A 239 11.67 -4.38 14.90
N SER A 240 11.01 -4.31 13.76
CA SER A 240 10.52 -5.50 13.07
C SER A 240 11.58 -6.20 12.19
N ARG A 241 12.85 -6.22 12.61
CA ARG A 241 13.70 -7.35 12.27
C ARG A 241 13.24 -8.55 13.11
N VAL A 242 12.03 -9.02 12.86
CA VAL A 242 11.66 -10.38 13.23
C VAL A 242 12.74 -11.25 12.62
N LYS A 243 13.54 -11.87 13.46
CA LYS A 243 14.55 -12.82 13.03
C LYS A 243 13.79 -13.92 12.31
N ARG A 244 13.72 -13.83 10.98
CA ARG A 244 13.04 -14.80 10.14
C ARG A 244 13.82 -16.08 10.26
N SER A 245 13.32 -17.02 11.03
CA SER A 245 13.93 -18.32 11.22
C SER A 245 13.07 -19.38 10.54
N LEU A 246 13.73 -20.25 9.81
CA LEU A 246 13.14 -21.43 9.21
C LEU A 246 13.75 -22.64 9.92
N TRP A 247 12.93 -23.58 10.34
CA TRP A 247 13.43 -24.85 10.90
C TRP A 247 12.55 -26.04 10.48
N ILE A 248 13.10 -27.22 10.61
CA ILE A 248 12.39 -28.45 10.37
C ILE A 248 11.65 -28.81 11.66
N SER A 249 10.32 -28.72 11.64
CA SER A 249 9.46 -29.04 12.79
C SER A 249 9.11 -30.52 12.89
N GLY A 250 9.29 -31.28 11.81
CA GLY A 250 9.02 -32.71 11.80
C GLY A 250 9.72 -33.42 10.66
N MET A 251 10.21 -34.62 10.96
CA MET A 251 10.74 -35.58 10.00
C MET A 251 10.04 -36.94 10.19
N ARG A 252 9.57 -37.53 9.12
CA ARG A 252 8.94 -38.85 9.15
C ARG A 252 9.56 -39.74 8.09
N ALA A 253 9.81 -40.97 8.45
CA ALA A 253 10.25 -42.05 7.57
C ALA A 253 9.12 -43.08 7.43
N ILE A 254 8.89 -43.55 6.24
CA ILE A 254 7.76 -44.43 5.88
C ILE A 254 8.29 -45.65 5.17
N ASP A 255 7.85 -46.81 5.61
CA ASP A 255 7.96 -48.03 4.85
C ASP A 255 6.73 -48.19 3.97
N GLU A 256 6.90 -48.10 2.66
CA GLU A 256 5.79 -48.15 1.70
C GLU A 256 5.18 -49.57 1.58
N PHE A 257 5.91 -50.63 1.98
CA PHE A 257 5.39 -52.00 1.92
C PHE A 257 4.46 -52.29 3.09
N SER A 258 4.91 -51.98 4.31
CA SER A 258 4.12 -52.23 5.51
C SER A 258 3.14 -51.11 5.82
N GLY A 259 3.38 -49.90 5.30
CA GLY A 259 2.66 -48.68 5.64
C GLY A 259 3.06 -48.13 7.01
N GLU A 260 4.07 -48.69 7.66
CA GLU A 260 4.57 -48.24 8.95
C GLU A 260 5.23 -46.85 8.82
N ARG A 261 5.07 -46.03 9.85
CA ARG A 261 5.61 -44.66 9.90
C ARG A 261 6.39 -44.43 11.18
N LYS A 262 7.62 -43.95 11.05
CA LYS A 262 8.46 -43.55 12.18
C LYS A 262 8.60 -42.02 12.19
N THR A 263 8.37 -41.42 13.34
CA THR A 263 8.71 -40.02 13.56
C THR A 263 10.13 -39.95 14.07
N LEU A 264 10.95 -39.13 13.37
CA LEU A 264 12.37 -38.97 13.68
C LEU A 264 12.63 -37.58 14.23
N VAL A 265 13.63 -37.47 15.09
CA VAL A 265 14.12 -36.14 15.52
C VAL A 265 14.98 -35.58 14.40
N ALA A 266 14.59 -34.40 13.88
CA ALA A 266 15.32 -33.72 12.81
C ALA A 266 16.60 -33.07 13.36
N GLN A 267 17.67 -33.87 13.47
CA GLN A 267 18.99 -33.40 13.90
C GLN A 267 20.07 -33.81 12.90
N PRO A 268 21.15 -33.03 12.77
CA PRO A 268 22.23 -33.38 11.85
C PRO A 268 22.77 -34.79 12.05
N GLY A 269 22.88 -35.56 10.96
CA GLY A 269 23.39 -36.94 10.98
C GLY A 269 22.35 -37.97 11.42
N VAL A 270 21.07 -37.64 11.40
CA VAL A 270 20.00 -38.64 11.66
C VAL A 270 20.08 -39.77 10.64
N ARG A 271 19.99 -41.01 11.13
CA ARG A 271 20.05 -42.26 10.34
C ARG A 271 18.66 -42.83 10.17
N VAL A 272 18.35 -43.22 8.94
CA VAL A 272 17.08 -43.80 8.54
C VAL A 272 17.33 -45.25 8.09
N GLU A 273 16.61 -46.21 8.63
CA GLU A 273 16.69 -47.61 8.24
C GLU A 273 16.27 -47.79 6.77
N SER A 274 16.91 -48.68 6.05
CA SER A 274 16.70 -48.88 4.61
C SER A 274 15.26 -49.21 4.22
N GLU A 275 14.48 -49.80 5.12
CA GLU A 275 13.06 -50.12 4.92
C GLU A 275 12.17 -48.86 4.89
N PHE A 276 12.56 -47.83 5.65
CA PHE A 276 11.84 -46.58 5.79
C PHE A 276 12.35 -45.49 4.84
N ASN A 277 12.62 -45.85 3.59
CA ASN A 277 13.33 -44.99 2.64
C ASN A 277 12.47 -43.90 1.96
N THR A 278 11.20 -43.80 2.30
CA THR A 278 10.35 -42.63 1.93
C THR A 278 10.34 -41.65 3.08
N VAL A 279 10.94 -40.47 2.86
CA VAL A 279 11.16 -39.46 3.91
C VAL A 279 10.37 -38.22 3.64
N SER A 280 9.66 -37.72 4.67
CA SER A 280 8.93 -36.47 4.59
C SER A 280 9.41 -35.46 5.64
N PHE A 281 9.55 -34.20 5.21
CA PHE A 281 9.96 -33.08 6.04
C PHE A 281 8.79 -32.10 6.19
N THR A 282 8.60 -31.60 7.39
CA THR A 282 7.66 -30.52 7.70
C THR A 282 8.47 -29.34 8.21
N LEU A 283 8.28 -28.19 7.59
CA LEU A 283 8.94 -26.94 7.96
C LEU A 283 8.04 -26.09 8.85
N CYS A 284 8.64 -25.26 9.66
CA CYS A 284 7.98 -24.18 10.37
C CYS A 284 8.65 -22.85 10.02
N TYR A 285 7.84 -21.91 9.54
CA TYR A 285 8.22 -20.53 9.25
C TYR A 285 7.19 -19.62 9.89
N PRO A 286 7.41 -19.14 11.14
CA PRO A 286 6.41 -18.41 11.92
C PRO A 286 6.28 -16.94 11.53
N VAL A 287 6.08 -16.68 10.25
CA VAL A 287 5.83 -15.34 9.73
C VAL A 287 4.42 -15.28 9.19
N TYR A 288 3.49 -14.84 10.02
CA TYR A 288 2.06 -14.78 9.69
C TYR A 288 1.68 -13.59 8.79
N SER A 289 2.57 -12.62 8.65
CA SER A 289 2.30 -11.36 7.93
C SER A 289 2.90 -11.26 6.52
N ASP A 290 3.68 -12.25 6.08
CA ASP A 290 4.36 -12.21 4.77
C ASP A 290 3.78 -13.25 3.82
N TYR A 291 2.67 -12.93 3.17
CA TYR A 291 2.02 -13.80 2.20
C TYR A 291 2.72 -13.86 0.83
N THR A 292 3.82 -13.16 0.65
CA THR A 292 4.53 -13.08 -0.62
C THR A 292 5.65 -14.10 -0.76
N TYR A 293 5.95 -14.85 0.29
CA TYR A 293 7.02 -15.84 0.24
C TYR A 293 6.65 -17.07 -0.60
N LYS A 294 7.67 -17.63 -1.21
CA LYS A 294 7.66 -18.94 -1.87
C LYS A 294 8.66 -19.86 -1.21
N VAL A 295 8.43 -21.17 -1.36
CA VAL A 295 9.32 -22.22 -0.83
C VAL A 295 9.96 -22.94 -1.99
N ARG A 296 11.24 -23.26 -1.87
CA ARG A 296 11.94 -24.19 -2.76
C ARG A 296 12.76 -25.18 -1.95
N TYR A 297 12.89 -26.37 -2.50
CA TYR A 297 13.56 -27.50 -1.88
C TYR A 297 14.67 -28.03 -2.77
N LYS A 298 15.71 -28.55 -2.16
CA LYS A 298 16.78 -29.30 -2.82
C LYS A 298 17.19 -30.46 -1.92
N LEU A 299 17.56 -31.57 -2.51
CA LEU A 299 18.10 -32.74 -1.81
C LEU A 299 19.43 -33.13 -2.46
N ASP A 300 20.52 -32.63 -1.89
CA ASP A 300 21.86 -33.01 -2.35
C ASP A 300 22.07 -34.50 -2.13
N GLY A 301 22.74 -35.19 -3.06
CA GLY A 301 22.84 -36.62 -3.14
C GLY A 301 21.72 -37.27 -3.95
N TYR A 302 20.63 -36.55 -4.26
CA TYR A 302 19.53 -37.04 -5.10
C TYR A 302 19.32 -36.15 -6.34
N SER A 303 19.32 -34.82 -6.17
CA SER A 303 19.18 -33.87 -7.24
C SER A 303 19.85 -32.54 -6.85
N GLU A 304 20.63 -31.98 -7.77
CA GLU A 304 21.31 -30.69 -7.55
C GLU A 304 20.42 -29.49 -7.85
N GLN A 305 19.19 -29.71 -8.33
CA GLN A 305 18.29 -28.63 -8.74
C GLN A 305 17.34 -28.21 -7.63
N TRP A 306 17.13 -26.92 -7.49
CA TRP A 306 16.08 -26.35 -6.66
C TRP A 306 14.70 -26.56 -7.29
N VAL A 307 13.79 -27.17 -6.56
CA VAL A 307 12.41 -27.41 -6.99
C VAL A 307 11.47 -26.44 -6.28
N PRO A 308 10.83 -25.50 -7.00
CA PRO A 308 9.82 -24.62 -6.43
C PRO A 308 8.61 -25.43 -5.93
N SER A 309 8.04 -25.07 -4.80
CA SER A 309 6.89 -25.74 -4.18
C SER A 309 5.78 -24.76 -3.74
N GLY A 310 5.71 -23.60 -4.38
CA GLY A 310 4.72 -22.59 -4.02
C GLY A 310 4.87 -22.13 -2.57
N ARG A 311 3.86 -22.41 -1.74
CA ARG A 311 3.87 -22.12 -0.29
C ARG A 311 3.88 -23.38 0.58
N SER A 312 4.04 -24.54 -0.01
CA SER A 312 4.02 -25.78 0.74
C SER A 312 5.21 -25.87 1.68
N LEU A 313 4.94 -25.97 2.95
CA LEU A 313 5.92 -26.20 4.02
C LEU A 313 6.15 -27.71 4.28
N GLN A 314 5.71 -28.55 3.36
CA GLN A 314 5.92 -30.01 3.43
C GLN A 314 6.53 -30.49 2.13
N LYS A 315 7.51 -31.40 2.26
CA LYS A 315 8.16 -32.06 1.13
C LYS A 315 8.40 -33.53 1.46
N MET A 316 8.07 -34.39 0.51
CA MET A 316 8.29 -35.81 0.61
C MET A 316 9.19 -36.27 -0.55
N TYR A 317 10.10 -37.16 -0.25
CA TYR A 317 10.94 -37.89 -1.19
C TYR A 317 10.68 -39.37 -1.03
N ALA A 318 10.18 -40.01 -2.08
CA ALA A 318 9.82 -41.42 -2.08
C ALA A 318 11.00 -42.29 -2.54
N ARG A 319 11.19 -43.44 -1.88
CA ARG A 319 12.12 -44.51 -2.26
C ARG A 319 13.55 -44.01 -2.51
N LEU A 320 14.08 -43.26 -1.56
CA LEU A 320 15.46 -42.81 -1.64
C LEU A 320 16.42 -44.03 -1.59
N PRO A 321 17.42 -44.14 -2.48
CA PRO A 321 18.49 -45.10 -2.36
C PRO A 321 19.24 -44.96 -1.02
N TYR A 322 19.99 -46.00 -0.61
CA TYR A 322 20.90 -45.85 0.52
C TYR A 322 22.02 -44.86 0.16
N GLY A 323 22.42 -44.02 1.13
CA GLY A 323 23.44 -43.03 0.94
C GLY A 323 23.28 -41.82 1.85
N ASN A 324 24.16 -40.85 1.66
CA ASN A 324 24.18 -39.62 2.41
C ASN A 324 23.46 -38.52 1.62
N TYR A 325 22.64 -37.76 2.33
CA TYR A 325 21.84 -36.69 1.76
C TYR A 325 21.92 -35.42 2.59
N ILE A 326 21.78 -34.27 1.94
CA ILE A 326 21.55 -32.98 2.62
C ILE A 326 20.22 -32.41 2.12
N PHE A 327 19.22 -32.43 2.98
CA PHE A 327 17.96 -31.75 2.71
C PHE A 327 18.15 -30.26 2.92
N GLN A 328 17.79 -29.47 1.91
CA GLN A 328 17.85 -28.02 1.94
C GLN A 328 16.48 -27.43 1.61
N ALA A 329 16.11 -26.39 2.33
CA ALA A 329 14.90 -25.63 2.06
C ALA A 329 15.15 -24.14 2.20
N GLU A 330 14.58 -23.38 1.32
CA GLU A 330 14.64 -21.93 1.33
C GLU A 330 13.26 -21.29 1.23
N ILE A 331 13.07 -20.27 2.03
CA ILE A 331 11.99 -19.31 1.88
C ILE A 331 12.55 -18.13 1.11
N TYR A 332 11.92 -17.76 0.01
CA TYR A 332 12.37 -16.66 -0.85
C TYR A 332 11.19 -15.83 -1.37
N ASN A 333 11.46 -14.61 -1.74
CA ASN A 333 10.57 -13.76 -2.52
C ASN A 333 11.25 -13.42 -3.87
N THR A 334 10.68 -12.47 -4.63
CA THR A 334 11.19 -12.07 -5.96
C THR A 334 12.67 -11.65 -5.92
N ASP A 335 13.16 -11.09 -4.82
CA ASP A 335 14.43 -10.37 -4.79
C ASP A 335 15.51 -11.03 -3.94
N ARG A 336 15.14 -11.91 -2.99
CA ARG A 336 16.10 -12.47 -2.03
C ARG A 336 15.60 -13.73 -1.32
N VAL A 337 16.57 -14.51 -0.81
CA VAL A 337 16.33 -15.55 0.18
C VAL A 337 16.07 -14.90 1.54
N LEU A 338 14.97 -15.25 2.16
CA LEU A 338 14.51 -14.71 3.45
C LEU A 338 14.98 -15.55 4.63
N ALA A 339 14.99 -16.86 4.45
CA ALA A 339 15.45 -17.84 5.44
C ALA A 339 15.82 -19.14 4.74
N SER A 340 16.75 -19.88 5.31
CA SER A 340 17.16 -21.21 4.84
C SER A 340 17.35 -22.17 6.01
N VAL A 341 17.25 -23.45 5.73
CA VAL A 341 17.56 -24.54 6.66
C VAL A 341 18.15 -25.70 5.87
N GLU A 342 19.10 -26.39 6.48
CA GLU A 342 19.67 -27.62 5.95
C GLU A 342 19.70 -28.72 7.01
N LEU A 343 19.61 -29.96 6.57
CA LEU A 343 19.67 -31.14 7.42
C LEU A 343 20.39 -32.29 6.71
N PRO A 344 21.62 -32.62 7.11
CA PRO A 344 22.28 -33.85 6.65
C PRO A 344 21.65 -35.07 7.32
N PHE A 345 21.41 -36.11 6.54
CA PHE A 345 20.89 -37.39 7.01
C PHE A 345 21.42 -38.54 6.15
N GLU A 346 21.31 -39.76 6.65
CA GLU A 346 21.78 -40.99 5.98
C GLU A 346 20.63 -41.99 5.87
N ILE A 347 20.44 -42.58 4.68
CA ILE A 347 19.66 -43.80 4.52
C ILE A 347 20.65 -44.98 4.60
N LEU A 348 20.45 -45.83 5.59
CA LEU A 348 21.35 -46.94 5.85
C LEU A 348 21.32 -47.98 4.72
N CYS A 349 22.47 -48.62 4.45
CA CYS A 349 22.54 -49.73 3.54
C CYS A 349 21.77 -50.91 4.13
N PRO A 350 20.99 -51.65 3.32
CA PRO A 350 20.40 -52.90 3.79
C PRO A 350 21.46 -53.87 4.30
N TRP A 351 21.18 -54.54 5.42
CA TRP A 351 22.12 -55.42 6.09
C TRP A 351 22.68 -56.54 5.19
N TYR A 352 21.93 -56.95 4.16
CA TYR A 352 22.32 -58.00 3.18
C TYR A 352 23.21 -57.49 2.04
N LEU A 353 23.51 -56.18 2.01
CA LEU A 353 24.42 -55.51 1.05
C LEU A 353 25.61 -54.88 1.74
N SER A 354 25.70 -54.93 3.07
CA SER A 354 26.78 -54.35 3.86
C SER A 354 28.00 -55.28 4.00
#